data_4d29a793ccff3e112f05e5eba121a18f
#
_entry.id   4d29a793ccff3e112f05e5eba121a18f
#
_cell.length_a   1.000
_cell.length_b   1.000
_cell.length_c   1.000
_cell.angle_alpha   90.00
_cell.angle_beta   90.00
_cell.angle_gamma   90.00
#
_symmetry.space_group_name_H-M   'P 1'
#
loop_
_entity.id
_entity.type
_entity.pdbx_description
1 polymer ?
#
loop_
_entity_poly.entity_id
_entity_poly.type
_entity_poly.pdbx_seq_one_letter_code
_entity_poly.pdbx_strand_id
1 'polypeptide(L)'
;MWILYAFGSALFAGITSILAKCGMKDIDSNVATALRTIVVLIFSWILVFVKGVPVTWSTIDGKTLLFLILSGLATGASWLCYFHALQIGDVNKITPIDKSSTVLTMLLAMIFLQESVTVLKVVCMILIGVGTYLMIQKKEAPKEEEVSERNENPQKTELLSDSRKPFAGSWLFFACGSAVFASLTSILGKVGIQDIDSTLGTAIRTIVVLIMAWIVVFVTKSQGTIRTLNRSNWLFLGLSGLATGGSWLCYYRALQTGPASVVVPIDKLSILITIAFSYLVFREKLNLKSGIGLGAIVAGTLLLLLV
;
A
#
# COMPACT_ATOMS: atom_id res chain seq x y z
N MET A 1 18.60 -8.25 13.85
CA MET A 1 17.91 -9.17 12.89
C MET A 1 16.66 -8.52 12.24
N TRP A 2 15.77 -7.88 12.99
CA TRP A 2 14.55 -7.25 12.42
C TRP A 2 14.83 -6.19 11.34
N ILE A 3 15.93 -5.43 11.47
CA ILE A 3 16.34 -4.43 10.47
C ILE A 3 16.58 -5.06 9.10
N LEU A 4 17.24 -6.22 9.03
CA LEU A 4 17.46 -6.93 7.77
C LEU A 4 16.13 -7.34 7.11
N TYR A 5 15.17 -7.80 7.92
CA TYR A 5 13.84 -8.12 7.41
C TYR A 5 13.09 -6.87 6.94
N ALA A 6 13.22 -5.73 7.64
CA ALA A 6 12.59 -4.47 7.22
C ALA A 6 13.16 -3.98 5.87
N PHE A 7 14.47 -4.00 5.68
CA PHE A 7 15.09 -3.68 4.38
C PHE A 7 14.78 -4.72 3.30
N GLY A 8 14.72 -6.00 3.66
CA GLY A 8 14.25 -7.06 2.76
C GLY A 8 12.83 -6.82 2.28
N SER A 9 11.94 -6.40 3.18
CA SER A 9 10.57 -6.01 2.82
C SER A 9 10.58 -4.85 1.82
N ALA A 10 11.34 -3.79 2.09
CA ALA A 10 11.46 -2.64 1.19
C ALA A 10 11.99 -3.05 -0.20
N LEU A 11 12.99 -3.94 -0.25
CA LEU A 11 13.54 -4.44 -1.50
C LEU A 11 12.47 -5.17 -2.33
N PHE A 12 11.81 -6.16 -1.72
CA PHE A 12 10.75 -6.91 -2.41
C PHE A 12 9.55 -6.05 -2.78
N ALA A 13 9.17 -5.07 -1.96
CA ALA A 13 8.12 -4.10 -2.28
C ALA A 13 8.50 -3.23 -3.50
N GLY A 14 9.77 -2.81 -3.59
CA GLY A 14 10.29 -2.10 -4.76
C GLY A 14 10.23 -2.96 -6.03
N ILE A 15 10.68 -4.22 -5.95
CA ILE A 15 10.59 -5.20 -7.06
C ILE A 15 9.13 -5.41 -7.48
N THR A 16 8.20 -5.54 -6.50
CA THR A 16 6.76 -5.64 -6.77
C THR A 16 6.26 -4.47 -7.61
N SER A 17 6.62 -3.25 -7.24
CA SER A 17 6.20 -2.03 -7.94
C SER A 17 6.76 -1.96 -9.37
N ILE A 18 8.01 -2.40 -9.55
CA ILE A 18 8.67 -2.48 -10.86
C ILE A 18 7.95 -3.48 -11.77
N LEU A 19 7.74 -4.70 -11.28
CA LEU A 19 7.05 -5.76 -12.04
C LEU A 19 5.62 -5.35 -12.39
N ALA A 20 4.94 -4.67 -11.46
CA ALA A 20 3.63 -4.09 -11.71
C ALA A 20 3.66 -3.07 -12.86
N LYS A 21 4.61 -2.13 -12.82
CA LYS A 21 4.75 -1.09 -13.86
C LYS A 21 5.09 -1.68 -15.23
N CYS A 22 5.92 -2.74 -15.29
CA CYS A 22 6.34 -3.36 -16.54
C CYS A 22 5.26 -4.24 -17.17
N GLY A 23 4.48 -4.95 -16.36
CA GLY A 23 3.63 -6.05 -16.84
C GLY A 23 2.14 -5.81 -16.81
N MET A 24 1.66 -4.70 -16.22
CA MET A 24 0.24 -4.52 -15.94
C MET A 24 -0.33 -3.22 -16.53
N LYS A 25 0.21 -2.75 -17.67
CA LYS A 25 -0.24 -1.48 -18.29
C LYS A 25 -1.72 -1.48 -18.68
N ASP A 26 -2.23 -2.64 -19.11
CA ASP A 26 -3.58 -2.80 -19.65
C ASP A 26 -4.52 -3.59 -18.73
N ILE A 27 -4.11 -3.81 -17.47
CA ILE A 27 -4.89 -4.58 -16.50
C ILE A 27 -5.47 -3.64 -15.46
N ASP A 28 -6.75 -3.84 -15.12
CA ASP A 28 -7.35 -3.18 -13.95
C ASP A 28 -6.57 -3.50 -12.68
N SER A 29 -6.21 -2.47 -11.92
CA SER A 29 -5.33 -2.62 -10.76
C SER A 29 -5.96 -3.45 -9.63
N ASN A 30 -7.30 -3.49 -9.52
CA ASN A 30 -8.00 -4.29 -8.52
C ASN A 30 -7.89 -5.79 -8.86
N VAL A 31 -8.10 -6.13 -10.15
CA VAL A 31 -7.94 -7.49 -10.67
C VAL A 31 -6.48 -7.96 -10.50
N ALA A 32 -5.52 -7.11 -10.87
CA ALA A 32 -4.11 -7.41 -10.69
C ALA A 32 -3.77 -7.66 -9.21
N THR A 33 -4.32 -6.86 -8.30
CA THR A 33 -4.12 -7.02 -6.84
C THR A 33 -4.74 -8.32 -6.34
N ALA A 34 -5.97 -8.66 -6.75
CA ALA A 34 -6.63 -9.90 -6.35
C ALA A 34 -5.87 -11.14 -6.84
N LEU A 35 -5.47 -11.16 -8.12
CA LEU A 35 -4.70 -12.27 -8.70
C LEU A 35 -3.32 -12.43 -8.03
N ARG A 36 -2.59 -11.33 -7.78
CA ARG A 36 -1.34 -11.37 -7.01
C ARG A 36 -1.54 -11.94 -5.61
N THR A 37 -2.62 -11.56 -4.94
CA THR A 37 -2.90 -12.03 -3.57
C THR A 37 -3.12 -13.54 -3.54
N ILE A 38 -3.66 -14.17 -4.60
CA ILE A 38 -3.70 -15.63 -4.72
C ILE A 38 -2.29 -16.22 -4.68
N VAL A 39 -1.35 -15.64 -5.46
CA VAL A 39 0.06 -16.10 -5.47
C VAL A 39 0.70 -15.91 -4.11
N VAL A 40 0.45 -14.77 -3.44
CA VAL A 40 0.94 -14.50 -2.07
C VAL A 40 0.42 -15.56 -1.10
N LEU A 41 -0.85 -15.91 -1.18
CA LEU A 41 -1.46 -16.92 -0.31
C LEU A 41 -0.80 -18.28 -0.50
N ILE A 42 -0.71 -18.75 -1.74
CA ILE A 42 -0.08 -20.04 -2.08
C ILE A 42 1.36 -20.06 -1.58
N PHE A 43 2.13 -19.00 -1.87
CA PHE A 43 3.53 -18.88 -1.47
C PHE A 43 3.70 -18.89 0.06
N SER A 44 2.85 -18.16 0.78
CA SER A 44 2.89 -18.12 2.25
C SER A 44 2.62 -19.48 2.86
N TRP A 45 1.63 -20.23 2.34
CA TRP A 45 1.32 -21.58 2.83
C TRP A 45 2.42 -22.59 2.47
N ILE A 46 3.01 -22.52 1.29
CA ILE A 46 4.16 -23.36 0.93
C ILE A 46 5.30 -23.14 1.96
N LEU A 47 5.57 -21.89 2.34
CA LEU A 47 6.62 -21.59 3.32
C LEU A 47 6.27 -22.06 4.74
N VAL A 48 4.99 -22.03 5.14
CA VAL A 48 4.53 -22.62 6.41
C VAL A 48 4.88 -24.11 6.44
N PHE A 49 4.56 -24.86 5.37
CA PHE A 49 4.87 -26.28 5.26
C PHE A 49 6.37 -26.56 5.19
N VAL A 50 7.11 -25.81 4.36
CA VAL A 50 8.59 -25.99 4.20
C VAL A 50 9.32 -25.72 5.51
N LYS A 51 8.89 -24.74 6.30
CA LYS A 51 9.48 -24.44 7.62
C LYS A 51 9.05 -25.43 8.71
N GLY A 52 8.11 -26.33 8.43
CA GLY A 52 7.57 -27.24 9.42
C GLY A 52 6.86 -26.53 10.58
N VAL A 53 6.27 -25.35 10.32
CA VAL A 53 5.55 -24.63 11.37
C VAL A 53 4.29 -25.43 11.73
N PRO A 54 4.11 -25.84 13.03
CA PRO A 54 2.96 -26.63 13.42
C PRO A 54 1.66 -25.81 13.25
N VAL A 55 0.76 -26.30 12.39
CA VAL A 55 -0.56 -25.69 12.17
C VAL A 55 -1.56 -26.39 13.07
N THR A 56 -1.57 -26.06 14.34
CA THR A 56 -2.52 -26.61 15.31
C THR A 56 -3.54 -25.52 15.65
N TRP A 57 -4.72 -25.59 15.02
CA TRP A 57 -5.78 -24.58 15.21
C TRP A 57 -6.22 -24.43 16.67
N SER A 58 -6.11 -25.49 17.48
CA SER A 58 -6.46 -25.47 18.90
C SER A 58 -5.45 -24.69 19.76
N THR A 59 -4.23 -24.44 19.25
CA THR A 59 -3.19 -23.69 19.99
C THR A 59 -3.15 -22.21 19.61
N ILE A 60 -3.87 -21.80 18.55
CA ILE A 60 -3.97 -20.39 18.16
C ILE A 60 -5.01 -19.72 19.06
N ASP A 61 -4.56 -18.78 19.89
CA ASP A 61 -5.45 -18.03 20.75
C ASP A 61 -6.50 -17.25 19.93
N GLY A 62 -7.73 -17.23 20.41
CA GLY A 62 -8.82 -16.49 19.78
C GLY A 62 -8.52 -14.99 19.60
N LYS A 63 -7.75 -14.39 20.52
CA LYS A 63 -7.28 -13.03 20.42
C LYS A 63 -6.36 -12.84 19.20
N THR A 64 -5.38 -13.70 19.02
CA THR A 64 -4.47 -13.73 17.87
C THR A 64 -5.24 -13.79 16.56
N LEU A 65 -6.19 -14.75 16.45
CA LEU A 65 -7.02 -14.91 15.25
C LEU A 65 -7.86 -13.67 14.98
N LEU A 66 -8.48 -13.08 16.01
CA LEU A 66 -9.27 -11.86 15.90
C LEU A 66 -8.43 -10.70 15.34
N PHE A 67 -7.24 -10.47 15.87
CA PHE A 67 -6.37 -9.37 15.41
C PHE A 67 -5.86 -9.59 13.98
N LEU A 68 -5.58 -10.82 13.57
CA LEU A 68 -5.20 -11.14 12.18
C LEU A 68 -6.37 -10.91 11.22
N ILE A 69 -7.59 -11.31 11.59
CA ILE A 69 -8.80 -11.06 10.80
C ILE A 69 -9.05 -9.56 10.70
N LEU A 70 -9.02 -8.83 11.80
CA LEU A 70 -9.21 -7.37 11.81
C LEU A 70 -8.15 -6.65 10.97
N SER A 71 -6.89 -7.10 11.01
CA SER A 71 -5.82 -6.56 10.16
C SER A 71 -6.09 -6.80 8.66
N GLY A 72 -6.59 -7.98 8.31
CA GLY A 72 -6.98 -8.29 6.92
C GLY A 72 -8.17 -7.45 6.46
N LEU A 73 -9.20 -7.32 7.29
CA LEU A 73 -10.37 -6.47 7.02
C LEU A 73 -9.98 -4.99 6.90
N ALA A 74 -9.10 -4.49 7.77
CA ALA A 74 -8.59 -3.13 7.70
C ALA A 74 -7.85 -2.88 6.38
N THR A 75 -7.08 -3.85 5.87
CA THR A 75 -6.46 -3.75 4.54
C THR A 75 -7.49 -3.56 3.45
N GLY A 76 -8.53 -4.39 3.43
CA GLY A 76 -9.59 -4.29 2.43
C GLY A 76 -10.41 -3.01 2.55
N ALA A 77 -10.74 -2.60 3.78
CA ALA A 77 -11.44 -1.33 4.03
C ALA A 77 -10.61 -0.13 3.56
N SER A 78 -9.28 -0.14 3.80
CA SER A 78 -8.38 0.88 3.27
C SER A 78 -8.46 0.95 1.74
N TRP A 79 -8.40 -0.18 1.04
CA TRP A 79 -8.51 -0.22 -0.42
C TRP A 79 -9.86 0.29 -0.92
N LEU A 80 -10.96 -0.14 -0.32
CA LEU A 80 -12.30 0.34 -0.68
C LEU A 80 -12.43 1.86 -0.51
N CYS A 81 -11.97 2.39 0.62
CA CYS A 81 -11.97 3.82 0.88
C CYS A 81 -11.09 4.58 -0.13
N TYR A 82 -9.89 4.09 -0.40
CA TYR A 82 -8.96 4.70 -1.34
C TYR A 82 -9.53 4.76 -2.77
N PHE A 83 -10.01 3.63 -3.28
CA PHE A 83 -10.57 3.58 -4.63
C PHE A 83 -11.86 4.39 -4.76
N HIS A 84 -12.70 4.40 -3.73
CA HIS A 84 -13.89 5.26 -3.74
C HIS A 84 -13.52 6.75 -3.72
N ALA A 85 -12.54 7.14 -2.89
CA ALA A 85 -12.02 8.51 -2.89
C ALA A 85 -11.52 8.92 -4.28
N LEU A 86 -10.78 8.04 -4.98
CA LEU A 86 -10.27 8.29 -6.33
C LEU A 86 -11.35 8.47 -7.38
N GLN A 87 -12.52 7.83 -7.19
CA GLN A 87 -13.64 7.96 -8.12
C GLN A 87 -14.36 9.32 -8.02
N ILE A 88 -14.33 9.95 -6.84
CA ILE A 88 -15.09 11.17 -6.55
C ILE A 88 -14.23 12.41 -6.31
N GLY A 89 -12.91 12.27 -6.27
CA GLY A 89 -11.97 13.33 -5.94
C GLY A 89 -10.71 13.37 -6.78
N ASP A 90 -9.89 14.38 -6.55
CA ASP A 90 -8.63 14.60 -7.25
C ASP A 90 -7.52 13.70 -6.68
N VAL A 91 -6.89 12.89 -7.53
CA VAL A 91 -5.78 11.99 -7.20
C VAL A 91 -4.63 12.73 -6.50
N ASN A 92 -4.34 13.97 -6.93
CA ASN A 92 -3.27 14.78 -6.36
C ASN A 92 -3.52 15.21 -4.90
N LYS A 93 -4.80 15.20 -4.47
CA LYS A 93 -5.20 15.51 -3.10
C LYS A 93 -5.32 14.24 -2.24
N ILE A 94 -5.79 13.16 -2.84
CA ILE A 94 -6.06 11.89 -2.14
C ILE A 94 -4.76 11.16 -1.82
N THR A 95 -3.82 11.10 -2.77
CA THR A 95 -2.55 10.37 -2.58
C THR A 95 -1.73 10.87 -1.38
N PRO A 96 -1.59 12.20 -1.12
CA PRO A 96 -0.93 12.69 0.10
C PRO A 96 -1.55 12.15 1.38
N ILE A 97 -2.87 12.18 1.43
CA ILE A 97 -3.61 11.77 2.62
C ILE A 97 -3.42 10.26 2.86
N ASP A 98 -3.52 9.44 1.82
CA ASP A 98 -3.26 8.01 1.94
C ASP A 98 -1.83 7.71 2.41
N LYS A 99 -0.82 8.41 1.85
CA LYS A 99 0.58 8.26 2.27
C LYS A 99 0.87 8.75 3.67
N SER A 100 0.05 9.63 4.23
CA SER A 100 0.15 10.06 5.64
C SER A 100 -0.11 8.90 6.62
N SER A 101 -0.65 7.78 6.15
CA SER A 101 -0.81 6.55 6.94
C SER A 101 0.50 6.09 7.60
N THR A 102 1.67 6.37 7.02
CA THR A 102 2.97 6.06 7.64
C THR A 102 3.15 6.84 8.94
N VAL A 103 2.92 8.15 8.90
CA VAL A 103 3.00 9.02 10.08
C VAL A 103 1.95 8.61 11.12
N LEU A 104 0.73 8.32 10.66
CA LEU A 104 -0.35 7.86 11.53
C LEU A 104 -0.01 6.51 12.18
N THR A 105 0.62 5.57 11.46
CA THR A 105 1.09 4.30 12.04
C THR A 105 2.13 4.53 13.12
N MET A 106 3.07 5.47 12.94
CA MET A 106 4.05 5.83 13.97
C MET A 106 3.36 6.38 15.23
N LEU A 107 2.39 7.28 15.06
CA LEU A 107 1.59 7.79 16.17
C LEU A 107 0.81 6.68 16.89
N LEU A 108 0.11 5.82 16.15
CA LEU A 108 -0.63 4.71 16.72
C LEU A 108 0.28 3.69 17.42
N ALA A 109 1.50 3.46 16.92
CA ALA A 109 2.48 2.60 17.56
C ALA A 109 2.91 3.16 18.92
N MET A 110 3.12 4.48 19.03
CA MET A 110 3.45 5.14 20.30
C MET A 110 2.29 5.03 21.29
N ILE A 111 1.03 5.18 20.83
CA ILE A 111 -0.15 5.19 21.69
C ILE A 111 -0.56 3.75 22.08
N PHE A 112 -0.76 2.87 21.12
CA PHE A 112 -1.34 1.53 21.36
C PHE A 112 -0.30 0.47 21.71
N LEU A 113 0.91 0.56 21.15
CA LEU A 113 1.99 -0.38 21.43
C LEU A 113 2.94 0.15 22.49
N GLN A 114 2.67 1.35 23.05
CA GLN A 114 3.48 1.99 24.07
C GLN A 114 4.97 2.08 23.71
N GLU A 115 5.25 2.26 22.40
CA GLU A 115 6.64 2.45 21.96
C GLU A 115 7.19 3.79 22.48
N SER A 116 8.46 3.80 22.88
CA SER A 116 9.12 4.99 23.45
C SER A 116 8.99 6.21 22.54
N VAL A 117 8.57 7.34 23.12
CA VAL A 117 8.50 8.63 22.43
C VAL A 117 9.78 9.40 22.76
N THR A 118 10.64 9.56 21.76
CA THR A 118 11.85 10.40 21.85
C THR A 118 11.69 11.63 20.97
N VAL A 119 12.33 12.73 21.33
CA VAL A 119 12.35 13.96 20.51
C VAL A 119 12.82 13.64 19.10
N LEU A 120 13.83 12.78 18.97
CA LEU A 120 14.35 12.36 17.68
C LEU A 120 13.28 11.62 16.83
N LYS A 121 12.47 10.73 17.41
CA LYS A 121 11.35 10.10 16.71
C LYS A 121 10.33 11.11 16.20
N VAL A 122 10.01 12.13 17.00
CA VAL A 122 9.07 13.18 16.59
C VAL A 122 9.62 13.99 15.43
N VAL A 123 10.90 14.36 15.47
CA VAL A 123 11.58 15.08 14.38
C VAL A 123 11.58 14.21 13.11
N CYS A 124 11.92 12.92 13.22
CA CYS A 124 11.90 11.99 12.08
C CYS A 124 10.49 11.85 11.49
N MET A 125 9.46 11.77 12.34
CA MET A 125 8.06 11.67 11.90
C MET A 125 7.65 12.92 11.12
N ILE A 126 8.00 14.12 11.58
CA ILE A 126 7.75 15.37 10.86
C ILE A 126 8.50 15.37 9.53
N LEU A 127 9.76 14.97 9.53
CA LEU A 127 10.60 14.93 8.33
C LEU A 127 10.04 13.98 7.27
N ILE A 128 9.59 12.79 7.68
CA ILE A 128 8.94 11.81 6.80
C ILE A 128 7.60 12.35 6.28
N GLY A 129 6.80 13.00 7.13
CA GLY A 129 5.52 13.59 6.75
C GLY A 129 5.68 14.71 5.72
N VAL A 130 6.57 15.65 5.98
CA VAL A 130 6.90 16.76 5.06
C VAL A 130 7.51 16.21 3.77
N GLY A 131 8.44 15.25 3.87
CA GLY A 131 9.05 14.61 2.72
C GLY A 131 8.02 13.90 1.83
N THR A 132 7.08 13.18 2.44
CA THR A 132 5.99 12.52 1.73
C THR A 132 5.10 13.53 1.00
N TYR A 133 4.75 14.62 1.66
CA TYR A 133 3.97 15.70 1.05
C TYR A 133 4.69 16.37 -0.13
N LEU A 134 5.97 16.69 0.01
CA LEU A 134 6.77 17.30 -1.06
C LEU A 134 6.96 16.37 -2.26
N MET A 135 6.96 15.06 -2.02
CA MET A 135 7.18 14.06 -3.06
C MET A 135 5.98 13.88 -3.97
N ILE A 136 4.79 14.28 -3.54
CA ILE A 136 3.58 14.18 -4.36
C ILE A 136 3.63 15.29 -5.40
N GLN A 137 3.96 14.90 -6.62
CA GLN A 137 3.95 15.81 -7.76
C GLN A 137 2.50 16.12 -8.15
N LYS A 138 2.20 17.41 -8.33
CA LYS A 138 1.13 17.77 -9.26
C LYS A 138 1.55 17.24 -10.64
N LYS A 139 0.89 16.22 -11.15
CA LYS A 139 0.89 15.94 -12.56
C LYS A 139 0.30 17.21 -13.19
N GLU A 140 1.14 18.02 -13.84
CA GLU A 140 0.62 19.06 -14.71
C GLU A 140 -0.29 18.34 -15.68
N ALA A 141 -1.56 18.72 -15.71
CA ALA A 141 -2.45 18.29 -16.77
C ALA A 141 -1.73 18.65 -18.09
N PRO A 142 -1.76 17.79 -19.12
CA PRO A 142 -1.28 18.16 -20.43
C PRO A 142 -1.92 19.52 -20.72
N LYS A 143 -1.13 20.53 -21.06
CA LYS A 143 -1.65 21.77 -21.59
C LYS A 143 -2.53 21.35 -22.77
N GLU A 144 -3.83 21.45 -22.60
CA GLU A 144 -4.73 21.43 -23.73
C GLU A 144 -4.19 22.52 -24.64
N GLU A 145 -3.57 22.13 -25.75
CA GLU A 145 -3.37 23.02 -26.87
C GLU A 145 -4.78 23.51 -27.19
N GLU A 146 -4.97 24.82 -27.14
CA GLU A 146 -6.17 25.50 -27.58
C GLU A 146 -6.40 25.08 -29.05
N VAL A 147 -7.10 23.96 -29.22
CA VAL A 147 -7.71 23.63 -30.50
C VAL A 147 -8.94 24.52 -30.58
N SER A 148 -8.75 25.61 -31.33
CA SER A 148 -9.75 26.55 -31.79
C SER A 148 -11.13 25.88 -31.91
N GLU A 149 -12.02 26.27 -31.01
CA GLU A 149 -13.46 25.97 -31.11
C GLU A 149 -13.99 26.47 -32.45
N ARG A 150 -14.50 25.56 -33.23
CA ARG A 150 -15.55 25.88 -34.21
C ARG A 150 -16.60 24.78 -34.18
N ASN A 151 -17.77 25.16 -33.65
CA ASN A 151 -19.07 24.55 -33.84
C ASN A 151 -19.32 23.21 -33.14
N GLU A 152 -19.87 23.24 -31.93
CA GLU A 152 -20.81 22.23 -31.49
C GLU A 152 -21.95 22.81 -30.66
N ASN A 153 -23.13 22.30 -30.98
CA ASN A 153 -24.50 22.63 -30.64
C ASN A 153 -24.79 22.69 -29.11
N PRO A 154 -25.34 23.79 -28.55
CA PRO A 154 -25.58 23.96 -27.10
C PRO A 154 -26.57 23.01 -26.45
N GLN A 155 -27.35 22.26 -27.21
CA GLN A 155 -28.44 21.44 -26.68
C GLN A 155 -28.06 20.06 -26.14
N LYS A 156 -26.80 19.60 -26.32
CA LYS A 156 -26.37 18.29 -25.84
C LYS A 156 -25.68 18.30 -24.49
N THR A 157 -25.35 19.48 -23.98
CA THR A 157 -24.58 19.66 -22.72
C THR A 157 -25.52 19.72 -21.49
N GLU A 158 -26.82 20.03 -21.66
CA GLU A 158 -27.75 20.14 -20.53
C GLU A 158 -28.31 18.80 -20.03
N LEU A 159 -28.28 17.73 -20.84
CA LEU A 159 -28.83 16.42 -20.46
C LEU A 159 -27.87 15.51 -19.66
N LEU A 160 -26.62 15.92 -19.49
CA LEU A 160 -25.63 15.18 -18.71
C LEU A 160 -25.24 15.83 -17.36
N SER A 161 -25.87 16.98 -17.03
CA SER A 161 -25.54 17.75 -15.81
C SER A 161 -26.37 17.40 -14.58
N ASP A 162 -27.32 16.46 -14.65
CA ASP A 162 -28.15 16.05 -13.51
C ASP A 162 -27.73 14.75 -12.87
N SER A 163 -26.44 14.59 -12.66
CA SER A 163 -25.88 13.55 -11.77
C SER A 163 -25.32 14.22 -10.52
N ARG A 164 -26.19 14.36 -9.48
CA ARG A 164 -25.90 14.60 -8.06
C ARG A 164 -24.45 15.02 -7.80
N LYS A 165 -24.20 16.33 -7.65
CA LYS A 165 -22.92 16.83 -7.14
C LYS A 165 -22.61 16.08 -5.85
N PRO A 166 -21.57 15.24 -5.77
CA PRO A 166 -21.21 14.61 -4.52
C PRO A 166 -20.90 15.73 -3.53
N PHE A 167 -21.37 15.59 -2.31
CA PHE A 167 -21.11 16.51 -1.20
C PHE A 167 -19.62 16.86 -1.19
N ALA A 168 -19.26 18.14 -1.33
CA ALA A 168 -17.88 18.59 -1.63
C ALA A 168 -16.80 18.16 -0.62
N GLY A 169 -17.15 17.49 0.48
CA GLY A 169 -16.26 16.93 1.48
C GLY A 169 -16.17 15.39 1.49
N SER A 170 -16.98 14.70 0.67
CA SER A 170 -17.09 13.24 0.72
C SER A 170 -15.76 12.52 0.38
N TRP A 171 -15.02 13.00 -0.63
CA TRP A 171 -13.72 12.40 -0.99
C TRP A 171 -12.70 12.47 0.13
N LEU A 172 -12.69 13.57 0.92
CA LEU A 172 -11.77 13.76 2.05
C LEU A 172 -12.05 12.74 3.16
N PHE A 173 -13.32 12.47 3.46
CA PHE A 173 -13.72 11.47 4.44
C PHE A 173 -13.19 10.08 4.06
N PHE A 174 -13.35 9.68 2.80
CA PHE A 174 -12.84 8.39 2.33
C PHE A 174 -11.30 8.35 2.25
N ALA A 175 -10.64 9.44 1.86
CA ALA A 175 -9.18 9.50 1.85
C ALA A 175 -8.60 9.40 3.29
N CYS A 176 -9.18 10.10 4.25
CA CYS A 176 -8.81 9.96 5.67
C CYS A 176 -9.10 8.55 6.20
N GLY A 177 -10.27 7.99 5.84
CA GLY A 177 -10.62 6.61 6.18
C GLY A 177 -9.60 5.61 5.65
N SER A 178 -9.14 5.76 4.40
CA SER A 178 -8.08 4.94 3.83
C SER A 178 -6.79 4.99 4.66
N ALA A 179 -6.33 6.19 5.03
CA ALA A 179 -5.12 6.35 5.83
C ALA A 179 -5.25 5.73 7.23
N VAL A 180 -6.41 5.89 7.88
CA VAL A 180 -6.69 5.27 9.19
C VAL A 180 -6.68 3.75 9.08
N PHE A 181 -7.40 3.16 8.13
CA PHE A 181 -7.43 1.71 7.97
C PHE A 181 -6.07 1.15 7.54
N ALA A 182 -5.31 1.86 6.71
CA ALA A 182 -3.95 1.47 6.33
C ALA A 182 -3.02 1.42 7.55
N SER A 183 -3.11 2.40 8.46
CA SER A 183 -2.32 2.41 9.67
C SER A 183 -2.75 1.32 10.67
N LEU A 184 -4.05 1.11 10.83
CA LEU A 184 -4.60 0.02 11.66
C LEU A 184 -4.16 -1.35 11.16
N THR A 185 -4.03 -1.57 9.85
CA THR A 185 -3.52 -2.81 9.27
C THR A 185 -2.19 -3.24 9.91
N SER A 186 -1.24 -2.31 10.05
CA SER A 186 0.09 -2.59 10.60
C SER A 186 0.04 -2.83 12.11
N ILE A 187 -0.72 -2.02 12.84
CA ILE A 187 -0.85 -2.14 14.31
C ILE A 187 -1.55 -3.44 14.70
N LEU A 188 -2.72 -3.72 14.11
CA LEU A 188 -3.48 -4.95 14.37
C LEU A 188 -2.68 -6.18 13.93
N GLY A 189 -1.99 -6.09 12.78
CA GLY A 189 -1.13 -7.17 12.30
C GLY A 189 0.02 -7.44 13.26
N LYS A 190 0.69 -6.41 13.80
CA LYS A 190 1.74 -6.57 14.81
C LYS A 190 1.23 -7.26 16.07
N VAL A 191 0.08 -6.85 16.59
CA VAL A 191 -0.53 -7.49 17.76
C VAL A 191 -0.89 -8.96 17.47
N GLY A 192 -1.46 -9.22 16.29
CA GLY A 192 -1.91 -10.57 15.92
C GLY A 192 -0.78 -11.58 15.66
N ILE A 193 0.48 -11.14 15.41
CA ILE A 193 1.61 -12.05 15.15
C ILE A 193 2.53 -12.24 16.38
N GLN A 194 2.22 -11.66 17.53
CA GLN A 194 3.13 -11.70 18.68
C GLN A 194 3.35 -13.14 19.20
N ASP A 195 2.29 -13.91 19.29
CA ASP A 195 2.28 -15.22 19.96
C ASP A 195 2.32 -16.41 18.99
N ILE A 196 2.47 -16.16 17.68
CA ILE A 196 2.57 -17.21 16.66
C ILE A 196 3.74 -16.96 15.70
N ASP A 197 4.15 -17.98 14.93
CA ASP A 197 5.11 -17.77 13.86
C ASP A 197 4.59 -16.74 12.84
N SER A 198 5.43 -15.75 12.50
CA SER A 198 5.05 -14.66 11.61
C SER A 198 4.67 -15.11 10.20
N THR A 199 5.20 -16.26 9.74
CA THR A 199 4.86 -16.86 8.44
C THR A 199 3.44 -17.39 8.47
N LEU A 200 3.07 -18.11 9.56
CA LEU A 200 1.72 -18.59 9.77
C LEU A 200 0.71 -17.45 9.93
N GLY A 201 1.05 -16.43 10.74
CA GLY A 201 0.22 -15.23 10.89
C GLY A 201 0.00 -14.50 9.56
N THR A 202 1.03 -14.39 8.73
CA THR A 202 0.91 -13.80 7.38
C THR A 202 0.00 -14.65 6.49
N ALA A 203 0.14 -15.99 6.51
CA ALA A 203 -0.69 -16.88 5.70
C ALA A 203 -2.18 -16.80 6.09
N ILE A 204 -2.51 -16.84 7.39
CA ILE A 204 -3.88 -16.72 7.90
C ILE A 204 -4.48 -15.37 7.49
N ARG A 205 -3.76 -14.28 7.75
CA ARG A 205 -4.21 -12.93 7.41
C ARG A 205 -4.45 -12.77 5.90
N THR A 206 -3.60 -13.39 5.07
CA THR A 206 -3.71 -13.29 3.61
C THR A 206 -4.99 -13.92 3.08
N ILE A 207 -5.57 -14.91 3.76
CA ILE A 207 -6.90 -15.46 3.42
C ILE A 207 -7.95 -14.33 3.46
N VAL A 208 -7.97 -13.57 4.54
CA VAL A 208 -8.93 -12.47 4.73
C VAL A 208 -8.69 -11.36 3.69
N VAL A 209 -7.41 -11.02 3.45
CA VAL A 209 -7.03 -10.02 2.44
C VAL A 209 -7.46 -10.46 1.04
N LEU A 210 -7.35 -11.76 0.71
CA LEU A 210 -7.79 -12.28 -0.59
C LEU A 210 -9.31 -12.15 -0.75
N ILE A 211 -10.07 -12.50 0.29
CA ILE A 211 -11.54 -12.33 0.26
C ILE A 211 -11.89 -10.86 0.02
N MET A 212 -11.25 -9.94 0.76
CA MET A 212 -11.48 -8.51 0.60
C MET A 212 -11.05 -8.00 -0.79
N ALA A 213 -9.94 -8.50 -1.35
CA ALA A 213 -9.51 -8.14 -2.70
C ALA A 213 -10.55 -8.53 -3.77
N TRP A 214 -11.15 -9.73 -3.65
CA TRP A 214 -12.23 -10.14 -4.54
C TRP A 214 -13.52 -9.34 -4.33
N ILE A 215 -13.86 -8.98 -3.09
CA ILE A 215 -14.99 -8.06 -2.83
C ILE A 215 -14.76 -6.74 -3.57
N VAL A 216 -13.54 -6.18 -3.52
CA VAL A 216 -13.20 -4.96 -4.27
C VAL A 216 -13.40 -5.15 -5.76
N VAL A 217 -12.93 -6.26 -6.35
CA VAL A 217 -13.11 -6.56 -7.79
C VAL A 217 -14.59 -6.62 -8.17
N PHE A 218 -15.44 -7.24 -7.34
CA PHE A 218 -16.88 -7.32 -7.62
C PHE A 218 -17.58 -5.98 -7.44
N VAL A 219 -17.24 -5.21 -6.41
CA VAL A 219 -17.82 -3.87 -6.17
C VAL A 219 -17.44 -2.90 -7.29
N THR A 220 -16.21 -2.96 -7.78
CA THR A 220 -15.72 -2.12 -8.90
C THR A 220 -16.12 -2.65 -10.27
N LYS A 221 -16.77 -3.83 -10.34
CA LYS A 221 -17.17 -4.52 -11.58
C LYS A 221 -16.01 -4.76 -12.57
N SER A 222 -14.81 -4.93 -12.06
CA SER A 222 -13.57 -5.04 -12.85
C SER A 222 -13.30 -6.46 -13.38
N GLN A 223 -14.13 -7.46 -13.04
CA GLN A 223 -13.89 -8.88 -13.36
C GLN A 223 -13.77 -9.16 -14.86
N GLY A 224 -14.32 -8.31 -15.73
CA GLY A 224 -14.23 -8.46 -17.19
C GLY A 224 -12.78 -8.46 -17.70
N THR A 225 -11.89 -7.75 -17.05
CA THR A 225 -10.46 -7.62 -17.42
C THR A 225 -9.71 -8.96 -17.34
N ILE A 226 -10.20 -9.95 -16.59
CA ILE A 226 -9.54 -11.26 -16.48
C ILE A 226 -9.46 -11.96 -17.84
N ARG A 227 -10.46 -11.75 -18.70
CA ARG A 227 -10.53 -12.38 -20.03
C ARG A 227 -9.55 -11.78 -21.04
N THR A 228 -9.02 -10.60 -20.78
CA THR A 228 -8.08 -9.90 -21.68
C THR A 228 -6.61 -10.18 -21.34
N LEU A 229 -6.35 -11.00 -20.30
CA LEU A 229 -5.00 -11.28 -19.83
C LEU A 229 -4.24 -12.18 -20.82
N ASN A 230 -3.05 -11.73 -21.24
CA ASN A 230 -2.14 -12.50 -22.08
C ASN A 230 -1.10 -13.27 -21.23
N ARG A 231 -0.29 -14.12 -21.87
CA ARG A 231 0.75 -14.92 -21.16
C ARG A 231 1.78 -14.06 -20.43
N SER A 232 2.15 -12.93 -20.99
CA SER A 232 3.10 -12.00 -20.36
C SER A 232 2.51 -11.43 -19.06
N ASN A 233 1.22 -11.05 -19.08
CA ASN A 233 0.53 -10.54 -17.90
C ASN A 233 0.53 -11.57 -16.77
N TRP A 234 0.23 -12.84 -17.06
CA TRP A 234 0.27 -13.93 -16.07
C TRP A 234 1.67 -14.12 -15.46
N LEU A 235 2.73 -14.04 -16.28
CA LEU A 235 4.11 -14.13 -15.79
C LEU A 235 4.44 -12.98 -14.82
N PHE A 236 4.13 -11.74 -15.22
CA PHE A 236 4.39 -10.57 -14.38
C PHE A 236 3.54 -10.56 -13.11
N LEU A 237 2.27 -11.00 -13.18
CA LEU A 237 1.41 -11.17 -12.02
C LEU A 237 1.99 -12.21 -11.06
N GLY A 238 2.45 -13.35 -11.56
CA GLY A 238 3.10 -14.40 -10.78
C GLY A 238 4.36 -13.91 -10.09
N LEU A 239 5.30 -13.31 -10.84
CA LEU A 239 6.54 -12.76 -10.29
C LEU A 239 6.29 -11.63 -9.28
N SER A 240 5.35 -10.73 -9.59
CA SER A 240 4.94 -9.66 -8.70
C SER A 240 4.27 -10.19 -7.43
N GLY A 241 3.48 -11.27 -7.54
CA GLY A 241 2.89 -11.95 -6.41
C GLY A 241 3.94 -12.59 -5.49
N LEU A 242 4.94 -13.27 -6.05
CA LEU A 242 6.06 -13.83 -5.28
C LEU A 242 6.85 -12.72 -4.58
N ALA A 243 7.16 -11.63 -5.26
CA ALA A 243 7.83 -10.48 -4.66
C ALA A 243 6.99 -9.85 -3.54
N THR A 244 5.67 -9.69 -3.75
CA THR A 244 4.74 -9.21 -2.71
C THR A 244 4.72 -10.15 -1.50
N GLY A 245 4.67 -11.46 -1.72
CA GLY A 245 4.72 -12.47 -0.65
C GLY A 245 6.01 -12.38 0.14
N GLY A 246 7.17 -12.28 -0.53
CA GLY A 246 8.46 -12.06 0.11
C GLY A 246 8.49 -10.76 0.94
N SER A 247 7.95 -9.68 0.40
CA SER A 247 7.82 -8.40 1.11
C SER A 247 6.97 -8.57 2.38
N TRP A 248 5.78 -9.14 2.32
CA TRP A 248 4.89 -9.29 3.47
C TRP A 248 5.47 -10.21 4.56
N LEU A 249 6.09 -11.30 4.16
CA LEU A 249 6.75 -12.21 5.11
C LEU A 249 7.91 -11.53 5.84
N CYS A 250 8.74 -10.79 5.12
CA CYS A 250 9.80 -9.99 5.71
C CYS A 250 9.23 -8.87 6.60
N TYR A 251 8.20 -8.16 6.14
CA TYR A 251 7.54 -7.09 6.87
C TYR A 251 6.97 -7.55 8.21
N TYR A 252 6.16 -8.61 8.21
CA TYR A 252 5.57 -9.14 9.44
C TYR A 252 6.61 -9.76 10.35
N ARG A 253 7.67 -10.37 9.81
CA ARG A 253 8.80 -10.82 10.64
C ARG A 253 9.53 -9.64 11.28
N ALA A 254 9.73 -8.55 10.56
CA ALA A 254 10.30 -7.33 11.12
C ALA A 254 9.39 -6.71 12.19
N LEU A 255 8.07 -6.63 11.94
CA LEU A 255 7.09 -6.11 12.91
C LEU A 255 7.01 -6.95 14.18
N GLN A 256 7.19 -8.27 14.09
CA GLN A 256 7.14 -9.16 15.24
C GLN A 256 8.24 -8.83 16.27
N THR A 257 9.43 -8.50 15.79
CA THR A 257 10.62 -8.36 16.65
C THR A 257 11.17 -6.93 16.73
N GLY A 258 10.68 -6.02 15.89
CA GLY A 258 11.09 -4.62 15.85
C GLY A 258 9.97 -3.64 16.16
N PRO A 259 10.29 -2.37 16.49
CA PRO A 259 9.29 -1.34 16.72
C PRO A 259 8.57 -0.95 15.44
N ALA A 260 7.22 -0.88 15.49
CA ALA A 260 6.43 -0.55 14.30
C ALA A 260 6.70 0.88 13.82
N SER A 261 6.98 1.81 14.75
CA SER A 261 7.36 3.18 14.43
C SER A 261 8.64 3.33 13.60
N VAL A 262 9.47 2.27 13.53
CA VAL A 262 10.70 2.24 12.74
C VAL A 262 10.55 1.31 11.53
N VAL A 263 9.97 0.13 11.71
CA VAL A 263 9.79 -0.87 10.63
C VAL A 263 8.96 -0.32 9.48
N VAL A 264 7.86 0.37 9.78
CA VAL A 264 6.96 0.89 8.75
C VAL A 264 7.62 1.95 7.86
N PRO A 265 8.32 2.95 8.38
CA PRO A 265 9.10 3.88 7.55
C PRO A 265 10.19 3.20 6.70
N ILE A 266 10.91 2.19 7.24
CA ILE A 266 11.93 1.47 6.46
C ILE A 266 11.30 0.75 5.27
N ASP A 267 10.16 0.11 5.44
CA ASP A 267 9.42 -0.53 4.33
C ASP A 267 9.10 0.48 3.22
N LYS A 268 8.80 1.74 3.56
CA LYS A 268 8.53 2.80 2.60
C LYS A 268 9.77 3.25 1.80
N LEU A 269 10.98 2.87 2.20
CA LEU A 269 12.19 3.06 1.38
C LEU A 269 12.15 2.26 0.08
N SER A 270 11.22 1.32 -0.09
CA SER A 270 10.90 0.69 -1.38
C SER A 270 10.72 1.69 -2.53
N ILE A 271 10.31 2.91 -2.21
CA ILE A 271 10.18 4.02 -3.15
C ILE A 271 11.51 4.37 -3.82
N LEU A 272 12.65 4.25 -3.11
CA LEU A 272 14.00 4.46 -3.69
C LEU A 272 14.27 3.50 -4.83
N ILE A 273 13.95 2.22 -4.62
CA ILE A 273 14.16 1.16 -5.62
C ILE A 273 13.28 1.42 -6.84
N THR A 274 12.02 1.78 -6.62
CA THR A 274 11.08 2.10 -7.69
C THR A 274 11.54 3.32 -8.49
N ILE A 275 12.01 4.38 -7.84
CA ILE A 275 12.50 5.60 -8.49
C ILE A 275 13.80 5.35 -9.24
N ALA A 276 14.77 4.64 -8.61
CA ALA A 276 16.02 4.29 -9.28
C ALA A 276 15.76 3.50 -10.56
N PHE A 277 14.85 2.52 -10.51
CA PHE A 277 14.46 1.76 -11.69
C PHE A 277 13.75 2.65 -12.73
N SER A 278 12.80 3.51 -12.33
CA SER A 278 12.12 4.43 -13.24
C SER A 278 13.10 5.37 -13.92
N TYR A 279 14.12 5.85 -13.22
CA TYR A 279 15.16 6.66 -13.80
C TYR A 279 16.02 5.90 -14.82
N LEU A 280 16.46 4.67 -14.48
CA LEU A 280 17.34 3.87 -15.34
C LEU A 280 16.62 3.33 -16.58
N VAL A 281 15.39 2.82 -16.41
CA VAL A 281 14.68 2.11 -17.50
C VAL A 281 13.77 3.04 -18.29
N PHE A 282 13.00 3.88 -17.61
CA PHE A 282 12.04 4.79 -18.27
C PHE A 282 12.59 6.20 -18.48
N ARG A 283 13.82 6.48 -17.97
CA ARG A 283 14.47 7.80 -18.02
C ARG A 283 13.60 8.93 -17.45
N GLU A 284 12.72 8.59 -16.52
CA GLU A 284 11.87 9.56 -15.83
C GLU A 284 12.73 10.39 -14.87
N LYS A 285 12.74 11.71 -15.06
CA LYS A 285 13.49 12.63 -14.19
C LYS A 285 12.64 13.05 -13.00
N LEU A 286 13.23 13.05 -11.82
CA LEU A 286 12.62 13.64 -10.63
C LEU A 286 12.63 15.16 -10.71
N ASN A 287 11.50 15.78 -10.37
CA ASN A 287 11.46 17.22 -10.12
C ASN A 287 12.26 17.53 -8.82
N LEU A 288 12.85 18.72 -8.75
CA LEU A 288 13.64 19.17 -7.59
C LEU A 288 12.86 19.04 -6.28
N LYS A 289 11.59 19.42 -6.25
CA LYS A 289 10.71 19.29 -5.06
C LYS A 289 10.57 17.83 -4.60
N SER A 290 10.35 16.91 -5.55
CA SER A 290 10.25 15.49 -5.24
C SER A 290 11.59 14.90 -4.81
N GLY A 291 12.71 15.40 -5.35
CA GLY A 291 14.05 15.01 -4.91
C GLY A 291 14.32 15.42 -3.46
N ILE A 292 13.96 16.65 -3.08
CA ILE A 292 14.06 17.14 -1.69
C ILE A 292 13.17 16.30 -0.77
N GLY A 293 11.91 16.04 -1.18
CA GLY A 293 10.98 15.19 -0.43
C GLY A 293 11.50 13.78 -0.21
N LEU A 294 12.08 13.17 -1.25
CA LEU A 294 12.73 11.87 -1.16
C LEU A 294 13.90 11.89 -0.18
N GLY A 295 14.77 12.90 -0.26
CA GLY A 295 15.88 13.09 0.66
C GLY A 295 15.42 13.20 2.12
N ALA A 296 14.32 13.94 2.36
CA ALA A 296 13.73 14.06 3.68
C ALA A 296 13.18 12.73 4.22
N ILE A 297 12.48 11.93 3.39
CA ILE A 297 12.00 10.59 3.77
C ILE A 297 13.18 9.68 4.14
N VAL A 298 14.21 9.66 3.30
CA VAL A 298 15.40 8.82 3.52
C VAL A 298 16.12 9.23 4.81
N ALA A 299 16.41 10.53 4.96
CA ALA A 299 17.08 11.05 6.14
C ALA A 299 16.27 10.77 7.42
N GLY A 300 14.95 11.06 7.40
CA GLY A 300 14.08 10.78 8.54
C GLY A 300 14.03 9.29 8.89
N THR A 301 13.97 8.41 7.88
CA THR A 301 13.93 6.96 8.11
C THR A 301 15.28 6.41 8.61
N LEU A 302 16.41 6.89 8.07
CA LEU A 302 17.73 6.45 8.54
C LEU A 302 18.04 6.96 9.94
N LEU A 303 17.64 8.19 10.27
CA LEU A 303 17.77 8.74 11.63
C LEU A 303 16.96 7.93 12.66
N LEU A 304 15.84 7.30 12.28
CA LEU A 304 15.09 6.40 13.17
C LEU A 304 15.90 5.15 13.59
N LEU A 305 16.95 4.76 12.85
CA LEU A 305 17.81 3.64 13.23
C LEU A 305 18.74 3.98 14.40
N LEU A 306 18.86 5.27 14.76
CA LEU A 306 19.69 5.73 15.87
C LEU A 306 18.90 5.81 17.20
N VAL A 307 17.61 5.52 17.18
CA VAL A 307 16.68 5.53 18.31
C VAL A 307 16.35 4.12 18.77
#